data_22112c91ede6ca126013d8eec9ed3456
#
_entry.id   22112c91ede6ca126013d8eec9ed3456
#
_cell.length_a   1.000
_cell.length_b   1.000
_cell.length_c   1.000
_cell.angle_alpha   90.00
_cell.angle_beta   90.00
_cell.angle_gamma   90.00
#
_symmetry.space_group_name_H-M   'P 1'
#
loop_
_entity.id
_entity.type
_entity.pdbx_description
1 polymer ?
#
loop_
_entity_poly.entity_id
_entity_poly.type
_entity_poly.pdbx_seq_one_letter_code
_entity_poly.pdbx_strand_id
1 'polypeptide(L)'
;MKFDILIAGEINPDLILSGDVLPEFGQVEKLVETASLTIGSSSAIFACGAARLGLKVAFIGVCGDDVFGRFMLDEMSKRNVDVNNVIVRSNGQTGLSVILNNRSDRAILTHSGLIAELRSSDISDNLLRQSKHLHVASYFLQTKLQPDLPNLFDRAHVLGLTTSLDTNYDPSEQWFGFDELLSGTDVFLPNQVEALSITKASDVESAARRLATKAKLVAVKLGANGSLACSQNSVSKSTSISVKVVDTVGAGDSFDAGFLYGYLNNWELEKTLRLACVCGALSTQQAGGTSGQPILKDAMKYVS
;
A
#
# COMPACT_ATOMS: atom_id res chain seq x y z
N MET A 1 -17.94 13.89 -8.11
CA MET A 1 -16.90 13.69 -7.09
C MET A 1 -15.58 14.23 -7.63
N LYS A 2 -14.75 14.86 -6.77
CA LYS A 2 -13.48 15.46 -7.17
C LYS A 2 -12.39 14.41 -7.38
N PHE A 3 -12.42 13.34 -6.55
CA PHE A 3 -11.42 12.28 -6.54
C PHE A 3 -12.03 10.91 -6.86
N ASP A 4 -11.25 10.05 -7.48
CA ASP A 4 -11.62 8.65 -7.67
C ASP A 4 -11.33 7.85 -6.39
N ILE A 5 -10.25 8.21 -5.67
CA ILE A 5 -9.84 7.53 -4.46
C ILE A 5 -9.29 8.53 -3.42
N LEU A 6 -9.69 8.34 -2.17
CA LEU A 6 -9.07 8.92 -0.98
C LEU A 6 -8.24 7.85 -0.29
N ILE A 7 -7.01 8.17 0.03
CA ILE A 7 -6.11 7.29 0.76
C ILE A 7 -5.91 7.85 2.16
N ALA A 8 -6.22 7.04 3.18
CA ALA A 8 -5.94 7.35 4.56
C ALA A 8 -4.78 6.48 5.04
N GLY A 9 -3.61 7.09 5.22
CA GLY A 9 -2.40 6.30 5.41
C GLY A 9 -1.24 7.02 6.08
N GLU A 10 -0.22 6.24 6.35
CA GLU A 10 1.03 6.68 6.94
C GLU A 10 1.88 7.46 5.92
N ILE A 11 2.80 8.29 6.46
CA ILE A 11 3.74 9.08 5.67
C ILE A 11 5.15 8.91 6.26
N ASN A 12 6.05 8.30 5.50
CA ASN A 12 7.48 8.22 5.80
C ASN A 12 8.30 8.03 4.52
N PRO A 13 9.46 8.65 4.38
CA PRO A 13 10.43 8.28 3.36
C PRO A 13 11.20 7.02 3.75
N ASP A 14 11.84 6.41 2.75
CA ASP A 14 12.82 5.36 2.92
C ASP A 14 14.22 5.89 2.57
N LEU A 15 15.15 5.79 3.53
CA LEU A 15 16.58 6.00 3.30
C LEU A 15 17.20 4.63 3.01
N ILE A 16 17.56 4.40 1.75
CA ILE A 16 18.13 3.13 1.30
C ILE A 16 19.64 3.26 1.25
N LEU A 17 20.35 2.46 2.04
CA LEU A 17 21.80 2.28 2.00
C LEU A 17 22.13 0.94 1.36
N SER A 18 23.07 0.89 0.42
CA SER A 18 23.43 -0.35 -0.27
C SER A 18 24.93 -0.58 -0.26
N GLY A 19 25.32 -1.86 -0.26
CA GLY A 19 26.71 -2.31 -0.23
C GLY A 19 27.05 -3.07 1.06
N ASP A 20 28.21 -2.80 1.66
CA ASP A 20 28.56 -3.32 2.98
C ASP A 20 27.86 -2.51 4.07
N VAL A 21 26.62 -2.88 4.34
CA VAL A 21 25.71 -2.15 5.25
C VAL A 21 25.58 -2.81 6.62
N LEU A 22 26.36 -3.85 6.94
CA LEU A 22 26.33 -4.46 8.27
C LEU A 22 27.04 -3.53 9.27
N PRO A 23 26.31 -2.93 10.25
CA PRO A 23 26.91 -1.99 11.17
C PRO A 23 27.88 -2.68 12.13
N GLU A 24 28.95 -2.00 12.49
CA GLU A 24 29.88 -2.40 13.53
C GLU A 24 29.89 -1.33 14.64
N PHE A 25 29.65 -1.76 15.88
CA PHE A 25 29.69 -0.86 17.02
C PHE A 25 31.17 -0.59 17.45
N GLY A 26 31.38 0.45 18.23
CA GLY A 26 32.73 0.83 18.69
C GLY A 26 33.35 1.97 17.87
N GLN A 27 32.50 2.84 17.32
CA GLN A 27 32.89 4.01 16.50
C GLN A 27 33.60 3.63 15.20
N VAL A 28 33.30 2.44 14.68
CA VAL A 28 33.82 2.01 13.38
C VAL A 28 32.98 2.71 12.27
N GLU A 29 33.69 3.42 11.38
CA GLU A 29 33.11 4.02 10.19
C GLU A 29 33.16 3.03 9.04
N LYS A 30 32.00 2.73 8.44
CA LYS A 30 31.91 1.89 7.23
C LYS A 30 31.40 2.74 6.06
N LEU A 31 32.08 2.63 4.93
CA LEU A 31 31.66 3.30 3.70
C LEU A 31 30.69 2.41 2.94
N VAL A 32 29.50 2.93 2.64
CA VAL A 32 28.49 2.27 1.82
C VAL A 32 28.65 2.64 0.34
N GLU A 33 28.16 1.81 -0.57
CA GLU A 33 28.28 2.05 -2.02
C GLU A 33 27.32 3.15 -2.50
N THR A 34 26.07 3.15 -2.00
CA THR A 34 25.06 4.14 -2.36
C THR A 34 24.18 4.50 -1.19
N ALA A 35 23.66 5.73 -1.21
CA ALA A 35 22.62 6.23 -0.31
C ALA A 35 21.56 6.97 -1.13
N SER A 36 20.30 6.64 -0.96
CA SER A 36 19.20 7.29 -1.64
C SER A 36 18.00 7.51 -0.73
N LEU A 37 17.41 8.69 -0.80
CA LEU A 37 16.14 9.02 -0.13
C LEU A 37 15.02 8.89 -1.15
N THR A 38 14.03 8.04 -0.86
CA THR A 38 12.91 7.76 -1.77
C THR A 38 11.57 7.87 -1.03
N ILE A 39 10.47 7.91 -1.78
CA ILE A 39 9.14 7.71 -1.19
C ILE A 39 9.12 6.31 -0.58
N GLY A 40 8.89 6.25 0.71
CA GLY A 40 8.51 5.07 1.47
C GLY A 40 6.99 5.06 1.70
N SER A 41 6.53 4.36 2.75
CA SER A 41 5.10 4.21 3.04
C SER A 41 4.34 3.45 1.96
N SER A 42 3.74 2.34 2.31
CA SER A 42 2.88 1.58 1.39
C SER A 42 1.74 2.43 0.86
N SER A 43 1.10 3.23 1.74
CA SER A 43 0.04 4.17 1.35
C SER A 43 0.49 5.20 0.33
N ALA A 44 1.70 5.77 0.48
CA ALA A 44 2.22 6.77 -0.44
C ALA A 44 2.70 6.15 -1.77
N ILE A 45 3.31 4.96 -1.72
CA ILE A 45 3.70 4.20 -2.93
C ILE A 45 2.46 3.82 -3.73
N PHE A 46 1.42 3.29 -3.06
CA PHE A 46 0.13 3.01 -3.69
C PHE A 46 -0.48 4.28 -4.33
N ALA A 47 -0.50 5.41 -3.60
CA ALA A 47 -1.04 6.68 -4.09
C ALA A 47 -0.37 7.12 -5.40
N CYS A 48 0.96 7.04 -5.44
CA CYS A 48 1.75 7.39 -6.63
C CYS A 48 1.44 6.45 -7.80
N GLY A 49 1.33 5.15 -7.55
CA GLY A 49 0.95 4.16 -8.57
C GLY A 49 -0.44 4.38 -9.13
N ALA A 50 -1.42 4.62 -8.26
CA ALA A 50 -2.81 4.91 -8.66
C ALA A 50 -2.91 6.20 -9.50
N ALA A 51 -2.22 7.26 -9.10
CA ALA A 51 -2.17 8.52 -9.86
C ALA A 51 -1.47 8.32 -11.22
N ARG A 52 -0.40 7.54 -11.26
CA ARG A 52 0.35 7.23 -12.49
C ARG A 52 -0.46 6.41 -13.50
N LEU A 53 -1.39 5.60 -13.02
CA LEU A 53 -2.37 4.90 -13.87
C LEU A 53 -3.50 5.82 -14.35
N GLY A 54 -3.65 7.02 -13.80
CA GLY A 54 -4.62 8.03 -14.23
C GLY A 54 -5.81 8.24 -13.30
N LEU A 55 -5.83 7.64 -12.09
CA LEU A 55 -6.83 7.95 -11.08
C LEU A 55 -6.59 9.34 -10.47
N LYS A 56 -7.66 10.03 -10.10
CA LYS A 56 -7.61 11.26 -9.31
C LYS A 56 -7.49 10.89 -7.85
N VAL A 57 -6.32 11.10 -7.27
CA VAL A 57 -5.95 10.63 -5.94
C VAL A 57 -5.88 11.79 -4.96
N ALA A 58 -6.57 11.65 -3.81
CA ALA A 58 -6.36 12.49 -2.62
C ALA A 58 -5.71 11.66 -1.52
N PHE A 59 -4.87 12.29 -0.72
CA PHE A 59 -4.19 11.66 0.40
C PHE A 59 -4.47 12.42 1.70
N ILE A 60 -4.74 11.68 2.78
CA ILE A 60 -4.77 12.19 4.16
C ILE A 60 -3.87 11.30 5.02
N GLY A 61 -3.01 11.94 5.80
CA GLY A 61 -2.08 11.34 6.72
C GLY A 61 -1.49 12.40 7.61
N VAL A 62 -0.55 12.05 8.48
CA VAL A 62 0.10 12.99 9.40
C VAL A 62 1.61 12.95 9.19
N CYS A 63 2.22 14.14 9.04
CA CYS A 63 3.68 14.26 9.00
C CYS A 63 4.15 15.47 9.84
N GLY A 64 5.45 15.57 10.08
CA GLY A 64 6.08 16.70 10.74
C GLY A 64 6.38 17.84 9.76
N ASP A 65 6.51 19.07 10.31
CA ASP A 65 7.11 20.18 9.57
C ASP A 65 8.64 20.09 9.60
N ASP A 66 9.15 18.99 9.03
CA ASP A 66 10.58 18.69 8.96
C ASP A 66 11.03 18.38 7.52
N VAL A 67 12.31 18.07 7.33
CA VAL A 67 12.87 17.78 6.02
C VAL A 67 12.20 16.57 5.36
N PHE A 68 11.84 15.56 6.15
CA PHE A 68 11.23 14.32 5.65
C PHE A 68 9.77 14.52 5.25
N GLY A 69 8.99 15.26 6.06
CA GLY A 69 7.61 15.62 5.73
C GLY A 69 7.54 16.45 4.45
N ARG A 70 8.36 17.50 4.35
CA ARG A 70 8.44 18.32 3.14
C ARG A 70 8.85 17.52 1.92
N PHE A 71 9.86 16.65 2.04
CA PHE A 71 10.26 15.73 0.95
C PHE A 71 9.10 14.87 0.47
N MET A 72 8.36 14.24 1.39
CA MET A 72 7.24 13.36 1.05
C MET A 72 6.12 14.12 0.33
N LEU A 73 5.72 15.29 0.85
CA LEU A 73 4.66 16.10 0.25
C LEU A 73 5.04 16.59 -1.16
N ASP A 74 6.28 17.04 -1.34
CA ASP A 74 6.79 17.49 -2.64
C ASP A 74 6.83 16.34 -3.65
N GLU A 75 7.35 15.20 -3.27
CA GLU A 75 7.50 14.05 -4.16
C GLU A 75 6.15 13.41 -4.55
N MET A 76 5.19 13.37 -3.61
CA MET A 76 3.83 12.91 -3.90
C MET A 76 3.10 13.90 -4.83
N SER A 77 3.21 15.20 -4.58
CA SER A 77 2.61 16.25 -5.43
C SER A 77 3.16 16.21 -6.85
N LYS A 78 4.48 16.02 -7.05
CA LYS A 78 5.10 15.86 -8.37
C LYS A 78 4.55 14.65 -9.14
N ARG A 79 3.98 13.67 -8.43
CA ARG A 79 3.34 12.46 -8.99
C ARG A 79 1.82 12.58 -9.10
N ASN A 80 1.28 13.80 -9.03
CA ASN A 80 -0.14 14.13 -9.15
C ASN A 80 -1.03 13.54 -8.03
N VAL A 81 -0.50 13.35 -6.84
CA VAL A 81 -1.28 13.06 -5.64
C VAL A 81 -1.67 14.39 -4.97
N ASP A 82 -2.97 14.60 -4.72
CA ASP A 82 -3.45 15.77 -3.97
C ASP A 82 -3.16 15.56 -2.46
N VAL A 83 -2.20 16.31 -1.93
CA VAL A 83 -1.76 16.26 -0.53
C VAL A 83 -2.32 17.40 0.33
N ASN A 84 -3.29 18.18 -0.17
CA ASN A 84 -3.83 19.33 0.54
C ASN A 84 -4.56 18.98 1.85
N ASN A 85 -4.92 17.72 2.04
CA ASN A 85 -5.58 17.22 3.24
C ASN A 85 -4.59 16.60 4.25
N VAL A 86 -3.29 16.58 3.95
CA VAL A 86 -2.27 16.07 4.87
C VAL A 86 -2.13 17.03 6.07
N ILE A 87 -2.10 16.44 7.25
CA ILE A 87 -1.97 17.17 8.52
C ILE A 87 -0.48 17.33 8.83
N VAL A 88 0.01 18.56 8.72
CA VAL A 88 1.40 18.89 9.07
C VAL A 88 1.45 19.38 10.52
N ARG A 89 2.22 18.70 11.37
CA ARG A 89 2.39 19.07 12.78
C ARG A 89 3.76 19.69 13.02
N SER A 90 3.76 20.90 13.62
CA SER A 90 5.01 21.57 14.04
C SER A 90 5.70 20.85 15.22
N ASN A 91 4.92 20.12 16.03
CA ASN A 91 5.40 19.38 17.18
C ASN A 91 5.33 17.89 16.88
N GLY A 92 6.39 17.33 16.33
CA GLY A 92 6.52 15.92 16.00
C GLY A 92 7.45 15.71 14.82
N GLN A 93 7.96 14.51 14.67
CA GLN A 93 8.87 14.13 13.60
C GLN A 93 8.16 13.20 12.62
N THR A 94 8.37 13.43 11.34
CA THR A 94 7.94 12.49 10.30
C THR A 94 8.63 11.13 10.51
N GLY A 95 7.89 10.04 10.29
CA GLY A 95 8.48 8.71 10.30
C GLY A 95 9.61 8.57 9.29
N LEU A 96 10.51 7.63 9.51
CA LEU A 96 11.63 7.31 8.61
C LEU A 96 11.93 5.82 8.68
N SER A 97 12.05 5.16 7.54
CA SER A 97 12.63 3.82 7.46
C SER A 97 14.04 3.90 6.88
N VAL A 98 15.00 3.29 7.56
CA VAL A 98 16.36 3.07 7.04
C VAL A 98 16.43 1.63 6.56
N ILE A 99 16.68 1.45 5.26
CA ILE A 99 16.76 0.14 4.62
C ILE A 99 18.24 -0.16 4.35
N LEU A 100 18.74 -1.18 5.01
CA LEU A 100 20.11 -1.70 4.85
C LEU A 100 20.05 -2.85 3.83
N ASN A 101 20.54 -2.61 2.62
CA ASN A 101 20.48 -3.56 1.51
C ASN A 101 21.88 -4.11 1.20
N ASN A 102 22.12 -5.39 1.49
CA ASN A 102 23.38 -6.08 1.25
C ASN A 102 23.41 -6.93 -0.03
N ARG A 103 22.57 -6.61 -1.03
CA ARG A 103 22.40 -7.32 -2.31
C ARG A 103 21.64 -8.65 -2.24
N SER A 104 21.77 -9.42 -1.17
CA SER A 104 21.12 -10.74 -1.01
C SER A 104 19.92 -10.69 -0.08
N ASP A 105 19.94 -9.73 0.86
CA ASP A 105 18.93 -9.57 1.90
C ASP A 105 18.85 -8.12 2.36
N ARG A 106 17.85 -7.77 3.16
CA ARG A 106 17.67 -6.42 3.69
C ARG A 106 17.24 -6.43 5.14
N ALA A 107 17.71 -5.45 5.90
CA ALA A 107 17.18 -5.12 7.21
C ALA A 107 16.48 -3.75 7.14
N ILE A 108 15.43 -3.57 7.94
CA ILE A 108 14.65 -2.34 7.99
C ILE A 108 14.62 -1.85 9.44
N LEU A 109 15.03 -0.59 9.63
CA LEU A 109 14.93 0.11 10.92
C LEU A 109 13.98 1.27 10.76
N THR A 110 12.85 1.24 11.46
CA THR A 110 11.83 2.28 11.34
C THR A 110 11.72 3.11 12.61
N HIS A 111 11.92 4.43 12.47
CA HIS A 111 11.46 5.42 13.42
C HIS A 111 10.00 5.74 13.11
N SER A 112 9.10 5.41 14.02
CA SER A 112 7.66 5.57 13.79
C SER A 112 7.22 7.04 13.68
N GLY A 113 7.82 7.93 14.45
CA GLY A 113 7.44 9.35 14.42
C GLY A 113 5.92 9.54 14.48
N LEU A 114 5.37 10.25 13.47
CA LEU A 114 3.94 10.53 13.34
C LEU A 114 3.16 9.49 12.50
N ILE A 115 3.75 8.36 12.12
CA ILE A 115 3.12 7.29 11.32
C ILE A 115 1.75 6.87 11.92
N ALA A 116 1.68 6.70 13.23
CA ALA A 116 0.51 6.20 13.93
C ALA A 116 -0.51 7.28 14.34
N GLU A 117 -0.30 8.54 13.96
CA GLU A 117 -1.03 9.67 14.55
C GLU A 117 -2.35 10.02 13.85
N LEU A 118 -2.62 9.50 12.66
CA LEU A 118 -3.91 9.68 11.98
C LEU A 118 -5.04 9.02 12.78
N ARG A 119 -6.16 9.72 12.89
CA ARG A 119 -7.39 9.22 13.56
C ARG A 119 -8.57 9.27 12.60
N SER A 120 -9.57 8.44 12.81
CA SER A 120 -10.83 8.47 12.07
C SER A 120 -11.52 9.84 12.14
N SER A 121 -11.41 10.54 13.29
CA SER A 121 -11.95 11.88 13.48
C SER A 121 -11.28 12.97 12.60
N ASP A 122 -10.08 12.73 12.12
CA ASP A 122 -9.38 13.64 11.21
C ASP A 122 -9.95 13.57 9.79
N ILE A 123 -10.68 12.50 9.47
CA ILE A 123 -11.26 12.23 8.16
C ILE A 123 -12.73 12.66 8.17
N SER A 124 -12.98 13.90 7.72
CA SER A 124 -14.33 14.47 7.74
C SER A 124 -15.24 13.84 6.67
N ASP A 125 -16.55 13.83 6.94
CA ASP A 125 -17.55 13.41 5.95
C ASP A 125 -17.53 14.27 4.69
N ASN A 126 -17.15 15.55 4.81
CA ASN A 126 -17.00 16.43 3.64
C ASN A 126 -15.86 15.97 2.72
N LEU A 127 -14.75 15.45 3.28
CA LEU A 127 -13.66 14.88 2.51
C LEU A 127 -14.07 13.54 1.87
N LEU A 128 -14.75 12.67 2.62
CA LEU A 128 -15.28 11.41 2.10
C LEU A 128 -16.21 11.65 0.90
N ARG A 129 -17.19 12.56 1.00
CA ARG A 129 -18.14 12.90 -0.10
C ARG A 129 -17.47 13.37 -1.39
N GLN A 130 -16.20 13.81 -1.34
CA GLN A 130 -15.47 14.21 -2.54
C GLN A 130 -14.88 13.02 -3.30
N SER A 131 -14.90 11.81 -2.74
CA SER A 131 -14.25 10.62 -3.26
C SER A 131 -15.26 9.50 -3.58
N LYS A 132 -14.88 8.58 -4.47
CA LYS A 132 -15.69 7.39 -4.80
C LYS A 132 -15.29 6.19 -3.97
N HIS A 133 -14.07 6.16 -3.47
CA HIS A 133 -13.45 5.03 -2.79
C HIS A 133 -12.54 5.51 -1.66
N LEU A 134 -12.51 4.75 -0.58
CA LEU A 134 -11.57 4.94 0.53
C LEU A 134 -10.62 3.74 0.60
N HIS A 135 -9.31 3.98 0.49
CA HIS A 135 -8.28 2.97 0.67
C HIS A 135 -7.49 3.21 1.96
N VAL A 136 -7.23 2.15 2.69
CA VAL A 136 -6.34 2.15 3.87
C VAL A 136 -5.28 1.08 3.69
N ALA A 137 -4.01 1.46 3.86
CA ALA A 137 -2.88 0.53 3.90
C ALA A 137 -2.16 0.59 5.26
N SER A 138 -1.23 -0.34 5.48
CA SER A 138 -0.40 -0.42 6.69
C SER A 138 -1.22 -0.42 7.99
N TYR A 139 -2.29 -1.20 8.02
CA TYR A 139 -3.24 -1.26 9.15
C TYR A 139 -2.56 -1.35 10.51
N PHE A 140 -1.56 -2.23 10.65
CA PHE A 140 -0.89 -2.48 11.93
C PHE A 140 0.01 -1.33 12.40
N LEU A 141 0.46 -0.46 11.50
CA LEU A 141 1.26 0.71 11.85
C LEU A 141 0.39 1.91 12.26
N GLN A 142 -0.87 1.95 11.85
CA GLN A 142 -1.80 3.05 12.10
C GLN A 142 -2.61 2.84 13.38
N THR A 143 -1.92 2.66 14.52
CA THR A 143 -2.51 2.23 15.79
C THR A 143 -3.57 3.17 16.35
N LYS A 144 -3.62 4.45 15.96
CA LYS A 144 -4.67 5.40 16.36
C LYS A 144 -5.87 5.42 15.41
N LEU A 145 -5.70 5.01 14.16
CA LEU A 145 -6.80 4.83 13.21
C LEU A 145 -7.48 3.46 13.39
N GLN A 146 -6.69 2.44 13.67
CA GLN A 146 -7.09 1.03 13.74
C GLN A 146 -8.35 0.77 14.59
N PRO A 147 -8.50 1.30 15.84
CA PRO A 147 -9.63 0.96 16.68
C PRO A 147 -10.98 1.46 16.14
N ASP A 148 -10.98 2.52 15.34
CA ASP A 148 -12.19 3.15 14.80
C ASP A 148 -12.35 2.98 13.27
N LEU A 149 -11.50 2.14 12.67
CA LEU A 149 -11.51 1.89 11.23
C LEU A 149 -12.81 1.21 10.76
N PRO A 150 -13.42 0.25 11.49
CA PRO A 150 -14.73 -0.27 11.12
C PRO A 150 -15.78 0.84 11.00
N ASN A 151 -15.90 1.73 11.97
CA ASN A 151 -16.82 2.87 11.93
C ASN A 151 -16.50 3.84 10.77
N LEU A 152 -15.23 4.04 10.44
CA LEU A 152 -14.84 4.86 9.29
C LEU A 152 -15.32 4.23 7.98
N PHE A 153 -15.21 2.91 7.83
CA PHE A 153 -15.70 2.20 6.66
C PHE A 153 -17.23 2.24 6.56
N ASP A 154 -17.93 2.09 7.68
CA ASP A 154 -19.39 2.26 7.71
C ASP A 154 -19.81 3.68 7.31
N ARG A 155 -19.13 4.71 7.80
CA ARG A 155 -19.35 6.10 7.38
C ARG A 155 -19.12 6.28 5.88
N ALA A 156 -18.05 5.68 5.34
CA ALA A 156 -17.76 5.72 3.91
C ALA A 156 -18.89 5.09 3.10
N HIS A 157 -19.40 3.93 3.51
CA HIS A 157 -20.53 3.25 2.85
C HIS A 157 -21.81 4.06 2.92
N VAL A 158 -22.16 4.64 4.07
CA VAL A 158 -23.35 5.53 4.21
C VAL A 158 -23.25 6.72 3.25
N LEU A 159 -22.04 7.18 2.94
CA LEU A 159 -21.80 8.28 2.00
C LEU A 159 -21.64 7.81 0.54
N GLY A 160 -21.79 6.51 0.27
CA GLY A 160 -21.77 5.93 -1.07
C GLY A 160 -20.39 5.60 -1.62
N LEU A 161 -19.35 5.57 -0.76
CA LEU A 161 -18.02 5.11 -1.15
C LEU A 161 -17.95 3.59 -1.06
N THR A 162 -17.06 3.01 -1.84
CA THR A 162 -16.54 1.67 -1.58
C THR A 162 -15.25 1.76 -0.76
N THR A 163 -14.81 0.63 -0.17
CA THR A 163 -13.66 0.58 0.74
C THR A 163 -12.65 -0.48 0.33
N SER A 164 -11.37 -0.26 0.61
CA SER A 164 -10.34 -1.29 0.47
C SER A 164 -9.31 -1.23 1.57
N LEU A 165 -8.70 -2.38 1.84
CA LEU A 165 -7.72 -2.59 2.89
C LEU A 165 -6.52 -3.39 2.37
N ASP A 166 -5.31 -2.90 2.63
CA ASP A 166 -4.06 -3.66 2.64
C ASP A 166 -3.48 -3.61 4.06
N THR A 167 -3.28 -4.76 4.68
CA THR A 167 -2.82 -4.80 6.07
C THR A 167 -1.33 -4.56 6.22
N ASN A 168 -0.56 -4.95 5.22
CA ASN A 168 0.87 -5.16 5.35
C ASN A 168 1.20 -6.15 6.50
N TYR A 169 2.49 -6.33 6.80
CA TYR A 169 2.94 -7.25 7.83
C TYR A 169 2.57 -6.74 9.23
N ASP A 170 2.09 -7.64 10.09
CA ASP A 170 1.87 -7.35 11.51
C ASP A 170 3.19 -7.49 12.30
N PRO A 171 3.80 -6.39 12.80
CA PRO A 171 5.03 -6.47 13.57
C PRO A 171 4.89 -7.28 14.87
N SER A 172 3.66 -7.45 15.39
CA SER A 172 3.37 -8.25 16.58
C SER A 172 3.15 -9.72 16.28
N GLU A 173 2.95 -10.09 15.01
CA GLU A 173 2.60 -11.43 14.52
C GLU A 173 1.32 -12.04 15.14
N GLN A 174 0.47 -11.20 15.73
CA GLN A 174 -0.76 -11.64 16.39
C GLN A 174 -1.92 -11.81 15.42
N TRP A 175 -1.99 -10.98 14.37
CA TRP A 175 -2.99 -11.02 13.31
C TRP A 175 -4.44 -10.96 13.81
N PHE A 176 -4.74 -10.08 14.78
CA PHE A 176 -6.05 -9.92 15.39
C PHE A 176 -6.83 -8.71 14.84
N GLY A 177 -8.15 -8.69 15.11
CA GLY A 177 -9.01 -7.52 14.90
C GLY A 177 -9.65 -7.42 13.53
N PHE A 178 -9.62 -8.49 12.71
CA PHE A 178 -10.10 -8.43 11.33
C PHE A 178 -11.59 -8.70 11.14
N ASP A 179 -12.26 -9.36 12.05
CA ASP A 179 -13.61 -9.90 11.80
C ASP A 179 -14.62 -8.81 11.49
N GLU A 180 -14.67 -7.78 12.30
CA GLU A 180 -15.55 -6.63 12.11
C GLU A 180 -15.09 -5.77 10.92
N LEU A 181 -13.78 -5.49 10.84
CA LEU A 181 -13.21 -4.67 9.79
C LEU A 181 -13.46 -5.26 8.39
N LEU A 182 -13.25 -6.57 8.22
CA LEU A 182 -13.45 -7.23 6.93
C LEU A 182 -14.91 -7.23 6.49
N SER A 183 -15.88 -7.20 7.41
CA SER A 183 -17.30 -7.11 7.05
C SER A 183 -17.66 -5.77 6.41
N GLY A 184 -16.93 -4.72 6.74
CA GLY A 184 -16.99 -3.39 6.13
C GLY A 184 -16.02 -3.18 4.96
N THR A 185 -15.34 -4.22 4.46
CA THR A 185 -14.33 -4.12 3.41
C THR A 185 -14.85 -4.65 2.08
N ASP A 186 -14.92 -3.78 1.07
CA ASP A 186 -15.31 -4.21 -0.29
C ASP A 186 -14.18 -4.97 -0.99
N VAL A 187 -12.92 -4.50 -0.85
CA VAL A 187 -11.75 -5.13 -1.47
C VAL A 187 -10.65 -5.31 -0.42
N PHE A 188 -10.24 -6.55 -0.17
CA PHE A 188 -9.13 -6.90 0.71
C PHE A 188 -7.95 -7.43 -0.10
N LEU A 189 -6.75 -6.88 0.12
CA LEU A 189 -5.57 -7.02 -0.73
C LEU A 189 -4.35 -7.64 -0.01
N PRO A 190 -4.46 -8.78 0.66
CA PRO A 190 -3.34 -9.39 1.38
C PRO A 190 -2.34 -10.03 0.42
N ASN A 191 -1.10 -10.21 0.87
CA ASN A 191 -0.19 -11.16 0.26
C ASN A 191 -0.42 -12.59 0.81
N GLN A 192 0.28 -13.57 0.23
CA GLN A 192 0.16 -14.98 0.63
C GLN A 192 0.43 -15.21 2.11
N VAL A 193 1.49 -14.60 2.66
CA VAL A 193 1.89 -14.76 4.07
C VAL A 193 0.82 -14.20 4.98
N GLU A 194 0.32 -13.01 4.69
CA GLU A 194 -0.75 -12.34 5.44
C GLU A 194 -2.04 -13.16 5.42
N ALA A 195 -2.48 -13.59 4.23
CA ALA A 195 -3.71 -14.39 4.09
C ALA A 195 -3.65 -15.69 4.90
N LEU A 196 -2.53 -16.40 4.84
CA LEU A 196 -2.32 -17.64 5.62
C LEU A 196 -2.23 -17.35 7.11
N SER A 197 -1.53 -16.27 7.51
CA SER A 197 -1.36 -15.89 8.92
C SER A 197 -2.67 -15.48 9.57
N ILE A 198 -3.52 -14.70 8.87
CA ILE A 198 -4.83 -14.26 9.37
C ILE A 198 -5.78 -15.47 9.51
N THR A 199 -5.81 -16.36 8.51
CA THR A 199 -6.81 -17.42 8.45
C THR A 199 -6.38 -18.72 9.10
N LYS A 200 -5.07 -18.92 9.34
CA LYS A 200 -4.47 -20.20 9.75
C LYS A 200 -4.84 -21.36 8.81
N ALA A 201 -5.06 -21.05 7.54
CA ALA A 201 -5.35 -22.05 6.51
C ALA A 201 -4.07 -22.74 6.04
N SER A 202 -4.21 -23.96 5.50
CA SER A 202 -3.08 -24.75 5.00
C SER A 202 -2.61 -24.35 3.61
N ASP A 203 -3.47 -23.67 2.85
CA ASP A 203 -3.18 -23.22 1.48
C ASP A 203 -3.87 -21.90 1.16
N VAL A 204 -3.36 -21.21 0.13
CA VAL A 204 -3.79 -19.87 -0.23
C VAL A 204 -5.23 -19.80 -0.73
N GLU A 205 -5.68 -20.80 -1.48
CA GLU A 205 -7.06 -20.77 -2.00
C GLU A 205 -8.07 -20.94 -0.87
N SER A 206 -7.80 -21.83 0.07
CA SER A 206 -8.58 -22.00 1.30
C SER A 206 -8.57 -20.72 2.14
N ALA A 207 -7.42 -20.04 2.25
CA ALA A 207 -7.31 -18.75 2.93
C ALA A 207 -8.19 -17.69 2.26
N ALA A 208 -8.06 -17.52 0.95
CA ALA A 208 -8.84 -16.55 0.19
C ALA A 208 -10.35 -16.80 0.30
N ARG A 209 -10.80 -18.06 0.23
CA ARG A 209 -12.21 -18.42 0.40
C ARG A 209 -12.72 -18.09 1.80
N ARG A 210 -11.94 -18.35 2.87
CA ARG A 210 -12.31 -17.96 4.24
C ARG A 210 -12.44 -16.45 4.38
N LEU A 211 -11.51 -15.68 3.83
CA LEU A 211 -11.55 -14.22 3.85
C LEU A 211 -12.74 -13.67 3.05
N ALA A 212 -13.07 -14.28 1.92
CA ALA A 212 -14.21 -13.90 1.07
C ALA A 212 -15.59 -14.24 1.68
N THR A 213 -15.64 -14.94 2.82
CA THR A 213 -16.89 -15.05 3.61
C THR A 213 -17.19 -13.77 4.39
N LYS A 214 -16.21 -12.87 4.55
CA LYS A 214 -16.28 -11.63 5.31
C LYS A 214 -16.17 -10.41 4.41
N ALA A 215 -15.07 -10.27 3.66
CA ALA A 215 -14.89 -9.21 2.65
C ALA A 215 -15.61 -9.59 1.35
N LYS A 216 -16.11 -8.59 0.60
CA LYS A 216 -16.85 -8.86 -0.66
C LYS A 216 -15.94 -9.43 -1.75
N LEU A 217 -14.71 -8.95 -1.83
CA LEU A 217 -13.70 -9.39 -2.80
C LEU A 217 -12.33 -9.43 -2.11
N VAL A 218 -11.61 -10.53 -2.28
CA VAL A 218 -10.26 -10.72 -1.76
C VAL A 218 -9.32 -10.97 -2.93
N ALA A 219 -8.23 -10.23 -3.05
CA ALA A 219 -7.21 -10.48 -4.06
C ALA A 219 -5.86 -10.73 -3.38
N VAL A 220 -5.39 -11.97 -3.44
CA VAL A 220 -4.15 -12.40 -2.79
C VAL A 220 -2.98 -12.28 -3.75
N LYS A 221 -1.96 -11.53 -3.34
CA LYS A 221 -0.68 -11.36 -4.04
C LYS A 221 0.20 -12.59 -3.84
N LEU A 222 0.67 -13.24 -4.93
CA LEU A 222 1.49 -14.46 -4.92
C LEU A 222 2.91 -14.20 -5.45
N GLY A 223 3.34 -12.94 -5.53
CA GLY A 223 4.63 -12.55 -6.06
C GLY A 223 4.84 -13.01 -7.51
N ALA A 224 5.95 -13.69 -7.79
CA ALA A 224 6.24 -14.19 -9.13
C ALA A 224 5.21 -15.22 -9.66
N ASN A 225 4.43 -15.84 -8.76
CA ASN A 225 3.37 -16.78 -9.13
C ASN A 225 2.06 -16.10 -9.57
N GLY A 226 2.01 -14.77 -9.56
CA GLY A 226 0.85 -14.00 -9.98
C GLY A 226 -0.09 -13.66 -8.83
N SER A 227 -1.39 -13.92 -9.00
CA SER A 227 -2.42 -13.59 -8.00
C SER A 227 -3.65 -14.48 -8.11
N LEU A 228 -4.44 -14.47 -7.03
CA LEU A 228 -5.72 -15.15 -6.93
C LEU A 228 -6.74 -14.18 -6.35
N ALA A 229 -7.90 -14.03 -6.99
CA ALA A 229 -9.03 -13.32 -6.40
C ALA A 229 -10.18 -14.25 -6.11
N CYS A 230 -10.85 -13.99 -4.99
CA CYS A 230 -11.98 -14.77 -4.52
C CYS A 230 -13.10 -13.84 -4.07
N SER A 231 -14.30 -14.08 -4.57
CA SER A 231 -15.57 -13.60 -4.00
C SER A 231 -16.35 -14.79 -3.46
N GLN A 232 -17.53 -14.58 -2.87
CA GLN A 232 -18.36 -15.68 -2.39
C GLN A 232 -18.67 -16.74 -3.48
N ASN A 233 -18.78 -16.33 -4.74
CA ASN A 233 -19.27 -17.16 -5.83
C ASN A 233 -18.22 -17.53 -6.88
N SER A 234 -17.04 -16.93 -6.84
CA SER A 234 -16.06 -17.11 -7.91
C SER A 234 -14.61 -17.07 -7.40
N VAL A 235 -13.76 -17.77 -8.13
CA VAL A 235 -12.29 -17.69 -7.98
C VAL A 235 -11.70 -17.44 -9.36
N SER A 236 -10.85 -16.43 -9.45
CA SER A 236 -10.08 -16.11 -10.66
C SER A 236 -8.60 -16.10 -10.33
N LYS A 237 -7.77 -16.50 -11.28
CA LYS A 237 -6.31 -16.52 -11.13
C LYS A 237 -5.67 -15.79 -12.30
N SER A 238 -4.55 -15.11 -12.03
CA SER A 238 -3.73 -14.49 -13.07
C SER A 238 -2.27 -14.82 -12.82
N THR A 239 -1.54 -15.14 -13.87
CA THR A 239 -0.08 -15.31 -13.80
C THR A 239 0.62 -13.95 -13.83
N SER A 240 1.81 -13.87 -13.25
CA SER A 240 2.68 -12.70 -13.40
C SER A 240 3.31 -12.67 -14.80
N ILE A 241 3.99 -11.56 -15.12
CA ILE A 241 4.87 -11.45 -16.28
C ILE A 241 6.32 -11.67 -15.85
N SER A 242 7.14 -12.24 -16.74
CA SER A 242 8.58 -12.38 -16.49
C SER A 242 9.28 -11.05 -16.73
N VAL A 243 9.99 -10.55 -15.73
CA VAL A 243 10.76 -9.31 -15.78
C VAL A 243 12.12 -9.50 -15.13
N LYS A 244 13.08 -8.63 -15.47
CA LYS A 244 14.36 -8.56 -14.74
C LYS A 244 14.13 -7.76 -13.45
N VAL A 245 14.10 -8.43 -12.32
CA VAL A 245 13.91 -7.81 -11.01
C VAL A 245 15.19 -7.09 -10.59
N VAL A 246 15.04 -5.84 -10.15
CA VAL A 246 16.08 -5.00 -9.53
C VAL A 246 15.79 -4.81 -8.05
N ASP A 247 14.52 -4.47 -7.70
CA ASP A 247 14.08 -4.24 -6.34
C ASP A 247 12.60 -4.61 -6.21
N THR A 248 12.22 -5.21 -5.10
CA THR A 248 10.82 -5.64 -4.84
C THR A 248 10.04 -4.69 -3.93
N VAL A 249 10.67 -3.59 -3.48
CA VAL A 249 9.97 -2.57 -2.66
C VAL A 249 8.81 -1.99 -3.46
N GLY A 250 7.64 -1.88 -2.84
CA GLY A 250 6.44 -1.30 -3.44
C GLY A 250 5.75 -2.14 -4.53
N ALA A 251 6.20 -3.39 -4.76
CA ALA A 251 5.56 -4.27 -5.76
C ALA A 251 4.12 -4.63 -5.37
N GLY A 252 3.86 -4.85 -4.08
CA GLY A 252 2.52 -5.07 -3.53
C GLY A 252 1.64 -3.84 -3.71
N ASP A 253 2.14 -2.67 -3.35
CA ASP A 253 1.42 -1.39 -3.46
C ASP A 253 1.10 -1.05 -4.93
N SER A 254 2.02 -1.36 -5.84
CA SER A 254 1.82 -1.20 -7.28
C SER A 254 0.81 -2.20 -7.85
N PHE A 255 0.78 -3.43 -7.32
CA PHE A 255 -0.29 -4.40 -7.61
C PHE A 255 -1.64 -3.86 -7.16
N ASP A 256 -1.74 -3.35 -5.93
CA ASP A 256 -2.97 -2.79 -5.37
C ASP A 256 -3.48 -1.61 -6.20
N ALA A 257 -2.58 -0.73 -6.66
CA ALA A 257 -2.92 0.37 -7.57
C ALA A 257 -3.51 -0.12 -8.89
N GLY A 258 -2.93 -1.16 -9.49
CA GLY A 258 -3.45 -1.80 -10.70
C GLY A 258 -4.80 -2.47 -10.48
N PHE A 259 -4.96 -3.16 -9.34
CA PHE A 259 -6.22 -3.81 -8.97
C PHE A 259 -7.34 -2.79 -8.78
N LEU A 260 -7.11 -1.76 -7.96
CA LEU A 260 -8.13 -0.75 -7.70
C LEU A 260 -8.41 0.13 -8.92
N TYR A 261 -7.43 0.31 -9.83
CA TYR A 261 -7.73 0.93 -11.13
C TYR A 261 -8.78 0.15 -11.91
N GLY A 262 -8.62 -1.16 -12.08
CA GLY A 262 -9.59 -2.02 -12.77
C GLY A 262 -10.94 -2.07 -12.05
N TYR A 263 -10.91 -2.25 -10.73
CA TYR A 263 -12.10 -2.29 -9.89
C TYR A 263 -12.96 -1.01 -10.01
N LEU A 264 -12.34 0.17 -9.88
CA LEU A 264 -13.04 1.46 -9.95
C LEU A 264 -13.54 1.80 -11.36
N ASN A 265 -12.95 1.20 -12.39
CA ASN A 265 -13.40 1.33 -13.77
C ASN A 265 -14.34 0.19 -14.21
N ASN A 266 -14.82 -0.64 -13.25
CA ASN A 266 -15.73 -1.76 -13.49
C ASN A 266 -15.25 -2.75 -14.57
N TRP A 267 -13.94 -3.05 -14.57
CA TRP A 267 -13.39 -4.05 -15.47
C TRP A 267 -13.73 -5.47 -15.00
N GLU A 268 -13.75 -6.41 -15.94
CA GLU A 268 -13.83 -7.82 -15.61
C GLU A 268 -12.69 -8.24 -14.68
N LEU A 269 -12.99 -9.13 -13.71
CA LEU A 269 -12.07 -9.49 -12.64
C LEU A 269 -10.74 -10.05 -13.16
N GLU A 270 -10.78 -10.88 -14.21
CA GLU A 270 -9.58 -11.44 -14.83
C GLU A 270 -8.66 -10.35 -15.40
N LYS A 271 -9.24 -9.38 -16.11
CA LYS A 271 -8.51 -8.23 -16.64
C LYS A 271 -7.94 -7.35 -15.54
N THR A 272 -8.70 -7.16 -14.47
CA THR A 272 -8.29 -6.41 -13.27
C THR A 272 -7.09 -7.08 -12.60
N LEU A 273 -7.15 -8.40 -12.35
CA LEU A 273 -6.03 -9.18 -11.82
C LEU A 273 -4.81 -9.14 -12.73
N ARG A 274 -5.02 -9.23 -14.04
CA ARG A 274 -3.92 -9.15 -15.00
C ARG A 274 -3.21 -7.81 -14.93
N LEU A 275 -3.94 -6.69 -14.90
CA LEU A 275 -3.35 -5.36 -14.75
C LEU A 275 -2.58 -5.25 -13.43
N ALA A 276 -3.14 -5.75 -12.34
CA ALA A 276 -2.50 -5.75 -11.01
C ALA A 276 -1.16 -6.49 -11.03
N CYS A 277 -1.13 -7.72 -11.58
CA CYS A 277 0.10 -8.50 -11.73
C CYS A 277 1.15 -7.78 -12.58
N VAL A 278 0.72 -7.14 -13.68
CA VAL A 278 1.61 -6.38 -14.57
C VAL A 278 2.20 -5.17 -13.85
N CYS A 279 1.37 -4.40 -13.12
CA CYS A 279 1.84 -3.23 -12.36
C CYS A 279 2.85 -3.63 -11.28
N GLY A 280 2.55 -4.69 -10.49
CA GLY A 280 3.48 -5.21 -9.50
C GLY A 280 4.79 -5.70 -10.11
N ALA A 281 4.74 -6.44 -11.22
CA ALA A 281 5.95 -6.93 -11.86
C ALA A 281 6.81 -5.81 -12.48
N LEU A 282 6.20 -4.87 -13.21
CA LEU A 282 6.93 -3.77 -13.84
C LEU A 282 7.60 -2.85 -12.81
N SER A 283 6.96 -2.62 -11.65
CA SER A 283 7.52 -1.77 -10.60
C SER A 283 8.86 -2.31 -10.08
N THR A 284 9.08 -3.62 -10.14
CA THR A 284 10.32 -4.24 -9.66
C THR A 284 11.56 -4.01 -10.54
N GLN A 285 11.40 -3.41 -11.73
CA GLN A 285 12.50 -3.23 -12.68
C GLN A 285 13.42 -2.04 -12.36
N GLN A 286 13.07 -1.24 -11.36
CA GLN A 286 13.89 -0.11 -10.89
C GLN A 286 13.95 -0.11 -9.36
N ALA A 287 14.99 0.50 -8.81
CA ALA A 287 15.14 0.64 -7.37
C ALA A 287 14.14 1.65 -6.78
N GLY A 288 13.64 1.35 -5.59
CA GLY A 288 12.67 2.17 -4.85
C GLY A 288 11.22 1.96 -5.31
N GLY A 289 10.28 2.16 -4.39
CA GLY A 289 8.88 1.76 -4.55
C GLY A 289 8.11 2.44 -5.68
N THR A 290 8.55 3.59 -6.18
CA THR A 290 7.77 4.38 -7.16
C THR A 290 8.42 4.52 -8.54
N SER A 291 9.73 4.33 -8.65
CA SER A 291 10.48 4.62 -9.90
C SER A 291 10.06 3.72 -11.07
N GLY A 292 9.84 2.43 -10.79
CA GLY A 292 9.45 1.42 -11.78
C GLY A 292 7.95 1.33 -12.06
N GLN A 293 7.10 2.09 -11.37
CA GLN A 293 5.65 2.05 -11.57
C GLN A 293 5.27 2.42 -13.01
N PRO A 294 4.46 1.62 -13.72
CA PRO A 294 4.09 1.90 -15.11
C PRO A 294 3.02 2.98 -15.21
N ILE A 295 2.98 3.68 -16.35
CA ILE A 295 1.76 4.37 -16.79
C ILE A 295 0.79 3.34 -17.39
N LEU A 296 -0.51 3.66 -17.41
CA LEU A 296 -1.54 2.74 -17.91
C LEU A 296 -1.23 2.24 -19.34
N LYS A 297 -0.81 3.13 -20.24
CA LYS A 297 -0.48 2.78 -21.63
C LYS A 297 0.58 1.69 -21.72
N ASP A 298 1.59 1.72 -20.84
CA ASP A 298 2.67 0.73 -20.87
C ASP A 298 2.23 -0.59 -20.22
N ALA A 299 1.49 -0.54 -19.14
CA ALA A 299 0.92 -1.72 -18.50
C ALA A 299 -0.03 -2.47 -19.45
N MET A 300 -0.87 -1.75 -20.20
CA MET A 300 -1.83 -2.34 -21.14
C MET A 300 -1.20 -3.17 -22.27
N LYS A 301 0.08 -3.01 -22.56
CA LYS A 301 0.80 -3.86 -23.53
C LYS A 301 0.89 -5.33 -23.10
N TYR A 302 0.67 -5.61 -21.82
CA TYR A 302 0.76 -6.95 -21.19
C TYR A 302 -0.58 -7.48 -20.67
N VAL A 303 -1.66 -6.73 -20.86
CA VAL A 303 -2.99 -7.04 -20.30
C VAL A 303 -3.89 -7.78 -21.30
N SER A 304 -3.45 -7.87 -22.54
CA SER A 304 -4.19 -8.60 -23.62
C SER A 304 -4.19 -10.10 -23.40
#